data_79e701079c2f9ba54d74efd8888d358f
#
_entry.id   79e701079c2f9ba54d74efd8888d358f
#
_cell.length_a   1.000
_cell.length_b   1.000
_cell.length_c   1.000
_cell.angle_alpha   90.00
_cell.angle_beta   90.00
_cell.angle_gamma   90.00
#
_symmetry.space_group_name_H-M   'P 1'
#
loop_
_entity.id
_entity.type
_entity.pdbx_description
1 polymer ?
#
loop_
_entity_poly.entity_id
_entity_poly.type
_entity_poly.pdbx_seq_one_letter_code
_entity_poly.pdbx_strand_id
1 'polypeptide(L)'
;AHCVGRRIARCAVADDAKVVVAAAGRAAFERAMVGRTIVAARRRGKNLWLQLDAPPFPSFQFGMAGAIYIKGIPVTKSVVNSEEEWPSKYSKFFAELDDGLEFSFTDKRRFARVRLFEDPETVPPISELGPDALFEPMSVDNFLDSLGRKKIGIKALLLDQSFISGIGNWIADEVLYQSRIHPLQIASNLPRESCEALHRSIQAVVKYAVEVDADMGRFPKEWLFHHRWGKKPGKVNGKKIEFITAGGRTTAYVPQLQKLIGTQSSKMIATNLERLAKNGDTKDSGTEGEDADILKPKKRAATSRAARGQQNKDTVGASSRKARGNGGGSKKTDADVEPAEPETVVTKSNGEQVLDQPNSNATNKSDQVTRRSSRKVKPHQ
;
A
#
# COMPACT_ATOMS: atom_id res chain seq x y z
N ALA A 1 -12.71 14.95 -3.96
CA ALA A 1 -13.46 16.01 -4.63
C ALA A 1 -14.96 15.72 -4.64
N HIS A 2 -15.41 14.49 -4.97
CA HIS A 2 -16.84 14.20 -5.22
C HIS A 2 -17.75 14.23 -3.98
N CYS A 3 -17.22 13.98 -2.79
CA CYS A 3 -18.02 13.83 -1.56
C CYS A 3 -17.94 15.05 -0.61
N VAL A 4 -17.01 15.98 -0.85
CA VAL A 4 -16.81 17.14 0.03
C VAL A 4 -17.97 18.12 -0.12
N GLY A 5 -18.46 18.64 1.01
CA GLY A 5 -19.63 19.52 1.10
C GLY A 5 -20.97 18.76 1.16
N ARG A 6 -20.95 17.42 1.10
CA ARG A 6 -22.16 16.59 1.12
C ARG A 6 -22.40 15.99 2.50
N ARG A 7 -23.67 15.80 2.84
CA ARG A 7 -24.10 15.20 4.10
C ARG A 7 -24.35 13.70 3.93
N ILE A 8 -23.92 12.90 4.88
CA ILE A 8 -24.15 11.46 4.91
C ILE A 8 -25.61 11.19 5.28
N ALA A 9 -26.39 10.73 4.32
CA ALA A 9 -27.81 10.38 4.51
C ALA A 9 -27.95 8.97 5.10
N ARG A 10 -27.10 8.02 4.68
CA ARG A 10 -27.09 6.64 5.16
C ARG A 10 -25.66 6.13 5.30
N CYS A 11 -25.42 5.34 6.32
CA CYS A 11 -24.15 4.66 6.54
C CYS A 11 -24.39 3.22 6.95
N ALA A 12 -23.57 2.31 6.45
CA ALA A 12 -23.53 0.92 6.87
C ALA A 12 -22.08 0.44 6.98
N VAL A 13 -21.78 -0.33 8.02
CA VAL A 13 -20.49 -0.98 8.19
C VAL A 13 -20.65 -2.49 8.29
N ALA A 14 -19.68 -3.24 7.76
CA ALA A 14 -19.70 -4.69 7.76
C ALA A 14 -19.58 -5.25 9.19
N ASP A 15 -20.22 -6.37 9.43
CA ASP A 15 -19.98 -7.19 10.64
C ASP A 15 -18.68 -7.98 10.48
N ASP A 16 -17.57 -7.27 10.57
CA ASP A 16 -16.21 -7.80 10.40
C ASP A 16 -15.28 -7.13 11.39
N ALA A 17 -15.28 -7.62 12.63
CA ALA A 17 -14.46 -7.08 13.72
C ALA A 17 -12.95 -7.10 13.43
N LYS A 18 -12.50 -7.88 12.45
CA LYS A 18 -11.09 -7.84 12.02
C LYS A 18 -10.77 -6.57 11.25
N VAL A 19 -11.72 -6.01 10.51
CA VAL A 19 -11.52 -4.82 9.68
C VAL A 19 -12.18 -3.59 10.29
N VAL A 20 -13.44 -3.70 10.72
CA VAL A 20 -14.19 -2.61 11.33
C VAL A 20 -13.99 -2.65 12.84
N VAL A 21 -13.18 -1.72 13.36
CA VAL A 21 -12.89 -1.61 14.78
C VAL A 21 -13.86 -0.60 15.39
N ALA A 22 -15.02 -1.10 15.81
CA ALA A 22 -16.11 -0.31 16.39
C ALA A 22 -16.26 -0.65 17.88
N ALA A 23 -15.54 0.06 18.76
CA ALA A 23 -15.53 -0.20 20.20
C ALA A 23 -16.94 -0.11 20.83
N ALA A 24 -17.76 0.82 20.37
CA ALA A 24 -19.15 1.01 20.82
C ALA A 24 -20.17 0.21 19.98
N GLY A 25 -19.69 -0.71 19.12
CA GLY A 25 -20.51 -1.53 18.25
C GLY A 25 -20.87 -0.87 16.91
N ARG A 26 -21.30 -1.70 15.97
CA ARG A 26 -21.62 -1.31 14.59
C ARG A 26 -22.69 -0.22 14.50
N ALA A 27 -23.79 -0.40 15.20
CA ALA A 27 -24.91 0.57 15.19
C ALA A 27 -24.51 1.95 15.75
N ALA A 28 -23.59 2.00 16.71
CA ALA A 28 -23.07 3.27 17.22
C ALA A 28 -22.16 3.94 16.17
N PHE A 29 -21.34 3.16 15.47
CA PHE A 29 -20.53 3.66 14.35
C PHE A 29 -21.41 4.30 13.27
N GLU A 30 -22.43 3.57 12.80
CA GLU A 30 -23.34 4.03 11.76
C GLU A 30 -24.09 5.30 12.19
N ARG A 31 -24.61 5.35 13.41
CA ARG A 31 -25.28 6.56 13.96
C ARG A 31 -24.35 7.77 14.04
N ALA A 32 -23.08 7.57 14.36
CA ALA A 32 -22.11 8.65 14.42
C ALA A 32 -21.84 9.31 13.05
N MET A 33 -22.11 8.59 11.95
CA MET A 33 -21.90 9.08 10.59
C MET A 33 -23.12 9.80 10.01
N VAL A 34 -24.32 9.29 10.27
CA VAL A 34 -25.54 9.80 9.65
C VAL A 34 -25.80 11.25 10.09
N GLY A 35 -26.15 12.11 9.12
CA GLY A 35 -26.40 13.53 9.32
C GLY A 35 -25.15 14.41 9.32
N ARG A 36 -23.95 13.83 9.32
CA ARG A 36 -22.67 14.57 9.28
C ARG A 36 -22.33 15.03 7.86
N THR A 37 -21.73 16.19 7.76
CA THR A 37 -21.23 16.75 6.49
C THR A 37 -19.75 16.44 6.33
N ILE A 38 -19.35 15.95 5.15
CA ILE A 38 -17.95 15.72 4.81
C ILE A 38 -17.28 17.04 4.46
N VAL A 39 -16.44 17.56 5.35
CA VAL A 39 -15.72 18.83 5.17
C VAL A 39 -14.47 18.66 4.32
N ALA A 40 -13.73 17.57 4.54
CA ALA A 40 -12.52 17.28 3.78
C ALA A 40 -12.21 15.78 3.75
N ALA A 41 -11.41 15.35 2.78
CA ALA A 41 -10.71 14.08 2.80
C ALA A 41 -9.23 14.34 3.05
N ARG A 42 -8.70 13.77 4.12
CA ARG A 42 -7.32 13.93 4.56
C ARG A 42 -6.56 12.62 4.38
N ARG A 43 -5.26 12.71 4.09
CA ARG A 43 -4.39 11.54 3.91
C ARG A 43 -3.02 11.78 4.53
N ARG A 44 -2.48 10.75 5.19
CA ARG A 44 -1.07 10.69 5.56
C ARG A 44 -0.58 9.25 5.42
N GLY A 45 0.50 9.05 4.67
CA GLY A 45 0.99 7.72 4.31
C GLY A 45 -0.10 6.89 3.61
N LYS A 46 -0.38 5.71 4.16
CA LYS A 46 -1.41 4.78 3.67
C LYS A 46 -2.69 4.83 4.50
N ASN A 47 -2.95 5.95 5.12
CA ASN A 47 -4.16 6.21 5.90
C ASN A 47 -4.92 7.39 5.28
N LEU A 48 -6.23 7.26 5.23
CA LEU A 48 -7.16 8.30 4.80
C LEU A 48 -8.22 8.46 5.88
N TRP A 49 -8.67 9.68 6.14
CA TRP A 49 -9.85 9.92 6.97
C TRP A 49 -10.73 10.98 6.34
N LEU A 50 -12.01 10.88 6.62
CA LEU A 50 -12.95 11.93 6.26
C LEU A 50 -13.09 12.85 7.47
N GLN A 51 -12.72 14.10 7.29
CA GLN A 51 -13.01 15.16 8.25
C GLN A 51 -14.48 15.53 8.07
N LEU A 52 -15.26 15.31 9.11
CA LEU A 52 -16.66 15.69 9.17
C LEU A 52 -16.81 17.05 9.84
N ASP A 53 -18.01 17.62 9.83
CA ASP A 53 -18.37 18.85 10.52
C ASP A 53 -18.20 18.77 12.06
N ALA A 54 -18.26 17.56 12.60
CA ALA A 54 -17.89 17.28 13.99
C ALA A 54 -17.40 15.85 14.14
N PRO A 55 -16.53 15.57 15.15
CA PRO A 55 -16.06 14.22 15.43
C PRO A 55 -17.20 13.29 15.88
N PRO A 56 -16.97 11.96 15.90
CA PRO A 56 -15.72 11.29 15.49
C PRO A 56 -15.56 11.15 13.96
N PHE A 57 -14.34 11.01 13.49
CA PHE A 57 -14.00 10.93 12.08
C PHE A 57 -13.69 9.50 11.62
N PRO A 58 -14.30 9.00 10.52
CA PRO A 58 -13.98 7.69 9.99
C PRO A 58 -12.59 7.69 9.32
N SER A 59 -11.76 6.75 9.75
CA SER A 59 -10.40 6.57 9.26
C SER A 59 -10.24 5.20 8.60
N PHE A 60 -9.57 5.18 7.46
CA PHE A 60 -9.37 4.01 6.61
C PHE A 60 -7.87 3.76 6.43
N GLN A 61 -7.38 2.66 6.97
CA GLN A 61 -6.06 2.13 6.68
C GLN A 61 -6.22 1.04 5.61
N PHE A 62 -5.65 1.26 4.43
CA PHE A 62 -5.99 0.49 3.24
C PHE A 62 -5.50 -0.97 3.26
N GLY A 63 -4.45 -1.29 4.02
CA GLY A 63 -3.84 -2.61 3.96
C GLY A 63 -3.31 -2.91 2.56
N MET A 64 -3.66 -4.09 2.01
CA MET A 64 -3.15 -4.53 0.71
C MET A 64 -4.18 -4.46 -0.42
N ALA A 65 -5.45 -4.59 -0.10
CA ALA A 65 -6.53 -4.70 -1.07
C ALA A 65 -7.69 -3.74 -0.77
N GLY A 66 -7.49 -2.84 0.19
CA GLY A 66 -8.46 -1.80 0.51
C GLY A 66 -8.55 -0.78 -0.62
N ALA A 67 -9.79 -0.44 -1.02
CA ALA A 67 -10.06 0.56 -2.03
C ALA A 67 -11.37 1.28 -1.74
N ILE A 68 -11.46 2.55 -2.13
CA ILE A 68 -12.69 3.33 -2.12
C ILE A 68 -13.22 3.40 -3.55
N TYR A 69 -14.48 3.05 -3.71
CA TYR A 69 -15.23 3.16 -4.94
C TYR A 69 -16.37 4.14 -4.76
N ILE A 70 -16.61 4.96 -5.76
CA ILE A 70 -17.75 5.87 -5.84
C ILE A 70 -18.62 5.39 -7.00
N LYS A 71 -19.90 5.16 -6.76
CA LYS A 71 -20.83 4.65 -7.76
C LYS A 71 -20.89 5.61 -8.97
N GLY A 72 -20.75 5.05 -10.17
CA GLY A 72 -20.75 5.85 -11.39
C GLY A 72 -19.44 6.60 -11.71
N ILE A 73 -18.43 6.56 -10.83
CA ILE A 73 -17.11 7.16 -11.08
C ILE A 73 -16.13 6.03 -11.43
N PRO A 74 -15.59 6.00 -12.66
CA PRO A 74 -14.61 5.00 -13.03
C PRO A 74 -13.33 5.21 -12.23
N VAL A 75 -12.87 4.16 -11.53
CA VAL A 75 -11.51 4.09 -11.00
C VAL A 75 -10.64 3.48 -12.09
N THR A 76 -9.46 4.04 -12.33
CA THR A 76 -8.55 3.69 -13.43
C THR A 76 -8.53 2.17 -13.68
N LYS A 77 -9.04 1.72 -14.83
CA LYS A 77 -9.13 0.33 -15.34
C LYS A 77 -9.87 -0.72 -14.52
N SER A 78 -10.30 -0.42 -13.31
CA SER A 78 -11.33 -1.24 -12.67
C SER A 78 -12.68 -0.57 -12.94
N VAL A 79 -13.20 -0.79 -14.12
CA VAL A 79 -14.63 -0.62 -14.31
C VAL A 79 -15.26 -1.55 -13.29
N VAL A 80 -15.88 -1.01 -12.26
CA VAL A 80 -16.89 -1.77 -11.52
C VAL A 80 -17.89 -2.09 -12.62
N ASN A 81 -17.87 -3.34 -13.09
CA ASN A 81 -18.81 -3.79 -14.08
C ASN A 81 -20.18 -3.41 -13.55
N SER A 82 -20.98 -2.75 -14.35
CA SER A 82 -22.34 -2.33 -14.01
C SER A 82 -23.24 -3.49 -13.62
N GLU A 83 -22.75 -4.73 -13.80
CA GLU A 83 -23.38 -6.01 -13.44
C GLU A 83 -22.94 -6.55 -12.08
N GLU A 84 -21.89 -5.97 -11.42
CA GLU A 84 -21.52 -6.41 -10.08
C GLU A 84 -22.47 -5.81 -9.03
N GLU A 85 -22.81 -6.64 -8.05
CA GLU A 85 -23.60 -6.24 -6.88
C GLU A 85 -23.02 -5.00 -6.20
N TRP A 86 -23.83 -3.96 -6.04
CA TRP A 86 -23.45 -2.74 -5.35
C TRP A 86 -24.24 -2.53 -4.06
N PRO A 87 -23.58 -2.23 -2.93
CA PRO A 87 -22.14 -2.26 -2.74
C PRO A 87 -21.60 -3.70 -2.79
N SER A 88 -20.34 -3.85 -3.24
CA SER A 88 -19.68 -5.17 -3.34
C SER A 88 -19.80 -5.96 -2.03
N LYS A 89 -19.91 -7.30 -2.12
CA LYS A 89 -19.87 -8.22 -0.95
C LYS A 89 -18.59 -8.05 -0.09
N TYR A 90 -17.56 -7.41 -0.61
CA TYR A 90 -16.35 -7.08 0.13
C TYR A 90 -16.40 -5.70 0.78
N SER A 91 -17.54 -4.99 0.71
CA SER A 91 -17.74 -3.71 1.36
C SER A 91 -17.51 -3.84 2.87
N LYS A 92 -16.76 -2.90 3.43
CA LYS A 92 -16.48 -2.78 4.86
C LYS A 92 -17.09 -1.51 5.45
N PHE A 93 -17.27 -0.51 4.62
CA PHE A 93 -17.95 0.73 4.91
C PHE A 93 -18.69 1.17 3.66
N PHE A 94 -19.91 1.61 3.83
CA PHE A 94 -20.76 2.17 2.76
C PHE A 94 -21.39 3.46 3.28
N ALA A 95 -21.47 4.44 2.41
CA ALA A 95 -22.24 5.66 2.67
C ALA A 95 -22.99 6.11 1.42
N GLU A 96 -24.18 6.61 1.64
CA GLU A 96 -25.01 7.34 0.68
C GLU A 96 -25.10 8.79 1.15
N LEU A 97 -24.88 9.71 0.24
CA LEU A 97 -24.89 11.14 0.47
C LEU A 97 -26.27 11.72 0.16
N ASP A 98 -26.53 12.94 0.60
CA ASP A 98 -27.81 13.63 0.48
C ASP A 98 -28.22 13.97 -0.96
N ASP A 99 -27.27 13.89 -1.90
CA ASP A 99 -27.52 14.02 -3.34
C ASP A 99 -27.68 12.67 -4.07
N GLY A 100 -27.72 11.56 -3.33
CA GLY A 100 -27.82 10.21 -3.87
C GLY A 100 -26.48 9.61 -4.32
N LEU A 101 -25.35 10.33 -4.20
CA LEU A 101 -24.04 9.76 -4.49
C LEU A 101 -23.68 8.71 -3.44
N GLU A 102 -23.24 7.55 -3.90
CA GLU A 102 -22.86 6.43 -3.03
C GLU A 102 -21.36 6.14 -3.13
N PHE A 103 -20.72 5.82 -2.00
CA PHE A 103 -19.36 5.31 -2.00
C PHE A 103 -19.19 4.16 -1.02
N SER A 104 -18.23 3.28 -1.33
CA SER A 104 -17.93 2.11 -0.51
C SER A 104 -16.43 1.92 -0.37
N PHE A 105 -15.99 1.61 0.84
CA PHE A 105 -14.65 1.09 1.10
C PHE A 105 -14.71 -0.43 1.15
N THR A 106 -13.92 -1.08 0.30
CA THR A 106 -13.89 -2.55 0.18
C THR A 106 -12.54 -3.09 0.62
N ASP A 107 -12.51 -4.32 1.17
CA ASP A 107 -11.26 -5.08 1.37
C ASP A 107 -11.52 -6.59 1.29
N LYS A 108 -11.17 -7.18 0.16
CA LYS A 108 -11.27 -8.63 -0.09
C LYS A 108 -10.36 -9.46 0.83
N ARG A 109 -9.19 -8.92 1.20
CA ARG A 109 -8.15 -9.65 1.94
C ARG A 109 -8.23 -9.47 3.47
N ARG A 110 -9.06 -8.55 3.95
CA ARG A 110 -9.26 -8.28 5.38
C ARG A 110 -7.98 -7.87 6.12
N PHE A 111 -7.12 -7.07 5.47
CA PHE A 111 -5.93 -6.44 6.06
C PHE A 111 -6.13 -4.96 6.39
N ALA A 112 -7.19 -4.38 5.88
CA ALA A 112 -7.56 -3.01 6.17
C ALA A 112 -8.03 -2.83 7.62
N ARG A 113 -8.09 -1.56 8.05
CA ARG A 113 -8.75 -1.16 9.29
C ARG A 113 -9.62 0.06 9.03
N VAL A 114 -10.85 -0.02 9.51
CA VAL A 114 -11.80 1.09 9.53
C VAL A 114 -12.07 1.42 11.00
N ARG A 115 -11.86 2.67 11.39
CA ARG A 115 -11.95 3.13 12.79
C ARG A 115 -12.65 4.48 12.86
N LEU A 116 -13.16 4.82 14.06
CA LEU A 116 -13.56 6.17 14.40
C LEU A 116 -12.54 6.76 15.36
N PHE A 117 -12.14 8.01 15.10
CA PHE A 117 -11.27 8.77 15.97
C PHE A 117 -11.85 10.16 16.24
N GLU A 118 -11.70 10.64 17.45
CA GLU A 118 -12.02 12.04 17.80
C GLU A 118 -11.08 13.00 17.06
N ASP A 119 -9.79 12.67 17.04
CA ASP A 119 -8.77 13.36 16.28
C ASP A 119 -7.76 12.34 15.70
N PRO A 120 -7.86 12.01 14.40
CA PRO A 120 -6.97 11.04 13.78
C PRO A 120 -5.49 11.41 13.81
N GLU A 121 -5.14 12.69 13.82
CA GLU A 121 -3.76 13.15 13.74
C GLU A 121 -3.01 12.98 15.08
N THR A 122 -3.74 12.97 16.19
CA THR A 122 -3.15 12.89 17.55
C THR A 122 -3.02 11.46 18.07
N VAL A 123 -3.61 10.48 17.38
CA VAL A 123 -3.63 9.08 17.85
C VAL A 123 -2.95 8.12 16.87
N PRO A 124 -2.37 7.00 17.38
CA PRO A 124 -1.85 5.95 16.50
C PRO A 124 -2.94 5.34 15.59
N PRO A 125 -2.58 4.95 14.38
CA PRO A 125 -1.23 4.92 13.81
C PRO A 125 -0.77 6.25 13.19
N ILE A 126 -1.64 7.24 13.01
CA ILE A 126 -1.36 8.45 12.21
C ILE A 126 -0.36 9.36 12.92
N SER A 127 -0.47 9.53 14.24
CA SER A 127 0.45 10.35 15.04
C SER A 127 1.90 9.82 15.07
N GLU A 128 2.10 8.53 14.78
CA GLU A 128 3.42 7.89 14.78
C GLU A 128 4.07 7.87 13.39
N LEU A 129 3.38 8.39 12.36
CA LEU A 129 3.91 8.40 11.00
C LEU A 129 5.01 9.46 10.83
N GLY A 130 6.07 9.06 10.17
CA GLY A 130 7.09 9.98 9.66
C GLY A 130 6.55 10.87 8.53
N PRO A 131 7.40 11.78 8.02
CA PRO A 131 7.03 12.65 6.91
C PRO A 131 6.46 11.88 5.73
N ASP A 132 5.40 12.40 5.13
CA ASP A 132 4.77 11.79 3.96
C ASP A 132 5.66 11.96 2.73
N ALA A 133 5.97 10.85 2.05
CA ALA A 133 6.87 10.84 0.91
C ALA A 133 6.41 11.72 -0.27
N LEU A 134 5.12 12.03 -0.36
CA LEU A 134 4.55 12.86 -1.41
C LEU A 134 4.33 14.30 -0.96
N PHE A 135 3.67 14.49 0.21
CA PHE A 135 3.21 15.81 0.64
C PHE A 135 4.18 16.53 1.57
N GLU A 136 5.03 15.77 2.27
CA GLU A 136 6.00 16.29 3.23
C GLU A 136 7.41 15.71 2.93
N PRO A 137 7.93 15.85 1.69
CA PRO A 137 9.23 15.29 1.36
C PRO A 137 10.31 15.95 2.21
N MET A 138 11.14 15.13 2.87
CA MET A 138 12.31 15.64 3.60
C MET A 138 13.22 16.42 2.65
N SER A 139 13.88 17.47 3.15
CA SER A 139 15.01 18.08 2.42
C SER A 139 16.14 17.06 2.25
N VAL A 140 17.00 17.26 1.26
CA VAL A 140 18.14 16.36 1.00
C VAL A 140 19.00 16.22 2.25
N ASP A 141 19.35 17.32 2.89
CA ASP A 141 20.22 17.29 4.08
C ASP A 141 19.58 16.57 5.27
N ASN A 142 18.29 16.84 5.55
CA ASN A 142 17.56 16.13 6.60
C ASN A 142 17.46 14.62 6.31
N PHE A 143 17.31 14.24 5.04
CA PHE A 143 17.26 12.84 4.62
C PHE A 143 18.62 12.16 4.85
N LEU A 144 19.72 12.81 4.43
CA LEU A 144 21.08 12.32 4.63
C LEU A 144 21.39 12.13 6.12
N ASP A 145 21.13 13.13 6.94
CA ASP A 145 21.33 13.09 8.39
C ASP A 145 20.52 11.96 9.04
N SER A 146 19.28 11.80 8.59
CA SER A 146 18.40 10.74 9.09
C SER A 146 18.91 9.36 8.73
N LEU A 147 19.42 9.15 7.52
CA LEU A 147 20.04 7.90 7.08
C LEU A 147 21.31 7.58 7.87
N GLY A 148 22.17 8.58 8.09
CA GLY A 148 23.45 8.43 8.82
C GLY A 148 23.28 7.89 10.24
N ARG A 149 22.13 8.10 10.86
CA ARG A 149 21.82 7.61 12.24
C ARG A 149 21.24 6.17 12.27
N LYS A 150 20.96 5.56 11.11
CA LYS A 150 20.22 4.29 11.04
C LYS A 150 21.13 3.11 10.65
N LYS A 151 21.42 2.23 11.61
CA LYS A 151 22.24 1.03 11.41
C LYS A 151 21.40 -0.19 11.03
N ILE A 152 20.45 -0.01 10.13
CA ILE A 152 19.57 -1.08 9.61
C ILE A 152 19.63 -1.12 8.08
N GLY A 153 19.21 -2.23 7.48
CA GLY A 153 19.14 -2.34 6.02
C GLY A 153 18.22 -1.29 5.41
N ILE A 154 18.65 -0.70 4.31
CA ILE A 154 17.96 0.44 3.69
C ILE A 154 16.52 0.11 3.29
N LYS A 155 16.24 -1.09 2.78
CA LYS A 155 14.87 -1.47 2.47
C LYS A 155 13.99 -1.56 3.72
N ALA A 156 14.50 -2.13 4.80
CA ALA A 156 13.76 -2.18 6.06
C ALA A 156 13.42 -0.78 6.58
N LEU A 157 14.36 0.17 6.42
CA LEU A 157 14.15 1.57 6.79
C LEU A 157 13.10 2.26 5.91
N LEU A 158 13.11 2.03 4.59
CA LEU A 158 12.10 2.58 3.67
C LEU A 158 10.69 2.04 3.93
N LEU A 159 10.58 0.85 4.50
CA LEU A 159 9.29 0.25 4.88
C LEU A 159 8.80 0.70 6.26
N ASP A 160 9.68 1.32 7.06
CA ASP A 160 9.32 1.88 8.37
C ASP A 160 8.52 3.18 8.18
N GLN A 161 7.22 3.09 8.41
CA GLN A 161 6.30 4.22 8.23
C GLN A 161 6.55 5.35 9.25
N SER A 162 7.28 5.10 10.34
CA SER A 162 7.72 6.13 11.29
C SER A 162 8.95 6.89 10.80
N PHE A 163 9.71 6.32 9.86
CA PHE A 163 10.83 7.00 9.21
C PHE A 163 10.36 7.85 8.02
N ILE A 164 9.61 7.23 7.11
CA ILE A 164 8.99 7.87 5.94
C ILE A 164 7.68 7.17 5.64
N SER A 165 6.59 7.93 5.60
CA SER A 165 5.28 7.33 5.38
C SER A 165 4.90 7.30 3.90
N GLY A 166 4.10 6.28 3.53
CA GLY A 166 3.60 6.10 2.16
C GLY A 166 4.38 5.10 1.32
N ILE A 167 5.66 4.85 1.59
CA ILE A 167 6.46 3.89 0.83
C ILE A 167 6.02 2.46 1.16
N GLY A 168 5.64 1.70 0.13
CA GLY A 168 5.31 0.28 0.21
C GLY A 168 6.36 -0.59 -0.46
N ASN A 169 6.11 -1.91 -0.46
CA ASN A 169 7.09 -2.89 -0.91
C ASN A 169 7.56 -2.67 -2.36
N TRP A 170 6.63 -2.45 -3.29
CA TRP A 170 7.00 -2.24 -4.68
C TRP A 170 7.73 -0.91 -4.92
N ILE A 171 7.31 0.17 -4.22
CA ILE A 171 8.01 1.47 -4.31
C ILE A 171 9.42 1.33 -3.76
N ALA A 172 9.60 0.64 -2.62
CA ALA A 172 10.93 0.41 -2.05
C ALA A 172 11.84 -0.36 -3.00
N ASP A 173 11.33 -1.41 -3.68
CA ASP A 173 12.11 -2.14 -4.69
C ASP A 173 12.49 -1.24 -5.86
N GLU A 174 11.54 -0.47 -6.38
CA GLU A 174 11.72 0.41 -7.53
C GLU A 174 12.76 1.52 -7.26
N VAL A 175 12.62 2.24 -6.14
CA VAL A 175 13.53 3.34 -5.81
C VAL A 175 14.96 2.85 -5.55
N LEU A 176 15.11 1.67 -4.94
CA LEU A 176 16.42 1.05 -4.74
C LEU A 176 17.03 0.56 -6.06
N TYR A 177 16.21 0.06 -6.98
CA TYR A 177 16.66 -0.28 -8.33
C TYR A 177 17.12 0.95 -9.10
N GLN A 178 16.36 2.03 -9.10
CA GLN A 178 16.70 3.27 -9.79
C GLN A 178 17.94 3.94 -9.21
N SER A 179 18.09 3.95 -7.88
CA SER A 179 19.26 4.48 -7.19
C SER A 179 20.46 3.55 -7.14
N ARG A 180 20.36 2.31 -7.71
CA ARG A 180 21.43 1.30 -7.74
C ARG A 180 21.92 0.85 -6.37
N ILE A 181 21.07 0.89 -5.36
CA ILE A 181 21.41 0.51 -3.99
C ILE A 181 20.93 -0.91 -3.70
N HIS A 182 21.83 -1.73 -3.13
CA HIS A 182 21.47 -3.10 -2.71
C HIS A 182 20.47 -3.03 -1.53
N PRO A 183 19.37 -3.82 -1.55
CA PRO A 183 18.32 -3.74 -0.52
C PRO A 183 18.78 -4.00 0.92
N LEU A 184 19.84 -4.77 1.11
CA LEU A 184 20.43 -5.07 2.42
C LEU A 184 21.54 -4.08 2.83
N GLN A 185 21.87 -3.10 2.00
CA GLN A 185 22.86 -2.08 2.36
C GLN A 185 22.45 -1.38 3.66
N ILE A 186 23.39 -1.25 4.61
CA ILE A 186 23.15 -0.50 5.84
C ILE A 186 23.01 0.98 5.49
N ALA A 187 21.93 1.61 5.96
CA ALA A 187 21.60 2.99 5.62
C ALA A 187 22.71 3.97 6.00
N SER A 188 23.29 3.85 7.21
CA SER A 188 24.38 4.73 7.67
C SER A 188 25.70 4.56 6.92
N ASN A 189 25.84 3.53 6.09
CA ASN A 189 27.05 3.27 5.31
C ASN A 189 26.88 3.67 3.82
N LEU A 190 25.80 4.35 3.49
CA LEU A 190 25.59 4.85 2.13
C LEU A 190 26.45 6.10 1.89
N PRO A 191 27.18 6.17 0.77
CA PRO A 191 27.82 7.40 0.32
C PRO A 191 26.79 8.51 0.06
N ARG A 192 27.21 9.77 0.19
CA ARG A 192 26.34 10.94 -0.02
C ARG A 192 25.62 10.88 -1.37
N GLU A 193 26.33 10.55 -2.43
CA GLU A 193 25.80 10.48 -3.79
C GLU A 193 24.69 9.43 -3.93
N SER A 194 24.85 8.30 -3.24
CA SER A 194 23.80 7.24 -3.18
C SER A 194 22.57 7.71 -2.41
N CYS A 195 22.75 8.44 -1.31
CA CYS A 195 21.64 9.00 -0.54
C CYS A 195 20.86 10.04 -1.36
N GLU A 196 21.56 10.91 -2.07
CA GLU A 196 20.95 11.91 -2.98
C GLU A 196 20.23 11.24 -4.15
N ALA A 197 20.81 10.18 -4.73
CA ALA A 197 20.17 9.40 -5.78
C ALA A 197 18.89 8.72 -5.27
N LEU A 198 18.92 8.15 -4.04
CA LEU A 198 17.75 7.55 -3.41
C LEU A 198 16.66 8.59 -3.16
N HIS A 199 17.02 9.73 -2.61
CA HIS A 199 16.08 10.83 -2.35
C HIS A 199 15.37 11.26 -3.65
N ARG A 200 16.13 11.50 -4.74
CA ARG A 200 15.56 11.83 -6.06
C ARG A 200 14.64 10.72 -6.59
N SER A 201 15.05 9.46 -6.43
CA SER A 201 14.27 8.31 -6.91
C SER A 201 12.95 8.17 -6.14
N ILE A 202 12.94 8.40 -4.82
CA ILE A 202 11.72 8.38 -4.02
C ILE A 202 10.73 9.42 -4.56
N GLN A 203 11.17 10.65 -4.73
CA GLN A 203 10.29 11.72 -5.22
C GLN A 203 9.78 11.45 -6.64
N ALA A 204 10.68 11.04 -7.54
CA ALA A 204 10.30 10.77 -8.93
C ALA A 204 9.29 9.63 -9.06
N VAL A 205 9.54 8.49 -8.37
CA VAL A 205 8.66 7.31 -8.46
C VAL A 205 7.30 7.58 -7.82
N VAL A 206 7.29 8.20 -6.63
CA VAL A 206 6.03 8.46 -5.90
C VAL A 206 5.19 9.49 -6.67
N LYS A 207 5.81 10.58 -7.12
CA LYS A 207 5.13 11.62 -7.89
C LYS A 207 4.54 11.06 -9.18
N TYR A 208 5.35 10.33 -9.96
CA TYR A 208 4.89 9.74 -11.21
C TYR A 208 3.75 8.73 -11.00
N ALA A 209 3.85 7.87 -9.99
CA ALA A 209 2.79 6.91 -9.68
C ALA A 209 1.46 7.60 -9.38
N VAL A 210 1.48 8.75 -8.69
CA VAL A 210 0.28 9.53 -8.40
C VAL A 210 -0.24 10.27 -9.65
N GLU A 211 0.64 10.86 -10.45
CA GLU A 211 0.27 11.55 -11.70
C GLU A 211 -0.45 10.65 -12.70
N VAL A 212 -0.15 9.36 -12.67
CA VAL A 212 -0.82 8.37 -13.53
C VAL A 212 -1.91 7.57 -12.80
N ASP A 213 -2.37 8.03 -11.61
CA ASP A 213 -3.39 7.37 -10.80
C ASP A 213 -3.05 5.90 -10.50
N ALA A 214 -1.77 5.58 -10.32
CA ALA A 214 -1.25 4.23 -10.17
C ALA A 214 -1.65 3.27 -11.31
N ASP A 215 -1.97 3.80 -12.50
CA ASP A 215 -2.20 2.96 -13.68
C ASP A 215 -0.91 2.28 -14.10
N MET A 216 -0.80 1.00 -13.78
CA MET A 216 0.35 0.16 -14.07
C MET A 216 0.69 0.09 -15.57
N GLY A 217 -0.30 0.25 -16.44
CA GLY A 217 -0.10 0.28 -17.90
C GLY A 217 0.62 1.54 -18.39
N ARG A 218 0.65 2.58 -17.57
CA ARG A 218 1.34 3.85 -17.84
C ARG A 218 2.73 3.92 -17.21
N PHE A 219 3.10 2.97 -16.31
CA PHE A 219 4.45 2.92 -15.76
C PHE A 219 5.47 2.64 -16.86
N PRO A 220 6.64 3.31 -16.84
CA PRO A 220 7.72 3.07 -17.80
C PRO A 220 8.09 1.58 -17.85
N LYS A 221 8.26 1.04 -19.05
CA LYS A 221 8.55 -0.39 -19.28
C LYS A 221 9.88 -0.86 -18.67
N GLU A 222 10.81 0.06 -18.51
CA GLU A 222 12.13 -0.15 -17.89
C GLU A 222 12.10 -0.22 -16.37
N TRP A 223 10.95 0.02 -15.72
CA TRP A 223 10.80 -0.11 -14.28
C TRP A 223 10.87 -1.58 -13.85
N LEU A 224 11.53 -1.81 -12.74
CA LEU A 224 11.56 -3.12 -12.07
C LEU A 224 10.15 -3.59 -11.70
N PHE A 225 9.23 -2.66 -11.49
CA PHE A 225 7.82 -2.91 -11.17
C PHE A 225 7.20 -4.00 -12.03
N HIS A 226 7.39 -3.99 -13.34
CA HIS A 226 6.77 -4.95 -14.26
C HIS A 226 7.29 -6.38 -14.12
N HIS A 227 8.42 -6.57 -13.45
CA HIS A 227 9.16 -7.84 -13.43
C HIS A 227 9.28 -8.46 -12.04
N ARG A 228 8.73 -7.80 -11.01
CA ARG A 228 8.91 -8.21 -9.61
C ARG A 228 7.87 -9.20 -9.08
N TRP A 229 6.86 -9.52 -9.86
CA TRP A 229 5.70 -10.30 -9.42
C TRP A 229 5.91 -11.81 -9.55
N GLY A 230 5.33 -12.59 -8.62
CA GLY A 230 5.32 -14.06 -8.68
C GLY A 230 6.68 -14.73 -8.49
N LYS A 231 7.72 -14.01 -8.04
CA LYS A 231 9.09 -14.54 -7.84
C LYS A 231 9.64 -15.30 -9.06
N LYS A 232 9.13 -14.98 -10.26
CA LYS A 232 9.52 -15.66 -11.50
C LYS A 232 10.87 -15.13 -11.99
N PRO A 233 11.76 -16.00 -12.48
CA PRO A 233 12.97 -15.54 -13.16
C PRO A 233 12.63 -14.58 -14.29
N GLY A 234 13.36 -13.46 -14.37
CA GLY A 234 13.11 -12.42 -15.37
C GLY A 234 14.32 -11.56 -15.61
N LYS A 235 14.19 -10.66 -16.56
CA LYS A 235 15.21 -9.64 -16.88
C LYS A 235 14.54 -8.29 -16.99
N VAL A 236 15.23 -7.27 -16.50
CA VAL A 236 14.91 -5.86 -16.76
C VAL A 236 16.11 -5.22 -17.47
N ASN A 237 15.87 -4.57 -18.60
CA ASN A 237 16.93 -3.99 -19.44
C ASN A 237 18.09 -4.98 -19.72
N GLY A 238 17.72 -6.24 -20.04
CA GLY A 238 18.66 -7.32 -20.34
C GLY A 238 19.38 -7.93 -19.13
N LYS A 239 19.23 -7.37 -17.91
CA LYS A 239 19.90 -7.81 -16.68
C LYS A 239 18.99 -8.71 -15.84
N LYS A 240 19.57 -9.82 -15.31
CA LYS A 240 18.85 -10.79 -14.49
C LYS A 240 18.32 -10.15 -13.20
N ILE A 241 17.09 -10.50 -12.86
CA ILE A 241 16.46 -10.15 -11.58
C ILE A 241 16.60 -11.34 -10.62
N GLU A 242 16.93 -11.05 -9.40
CA GLU A 242 16.97 -12.03 -8.31
C GLU A 242 16.06 -11.58 -7.16
N PHE A 243 15.69 -12.55 -6.32
CA PHE A 243 14.79 -12.32 -5.19
C PHE A 243 15.48 -12.69 -3.89
N ILE A 244 15.39 -11.79 -2.92
CA ILE A 244 15.90 -11.98 -1.57
C ILE A 244 14.83 -11.55 -0.56
N THR A 245 15.05 -11.87 0.72
CA THR A 245 14.25 -11.30 1.81
C THR A 245 14.98 -10.11 2.40
N ALA A 246 14.36 -8.93 2.33
CA ALA A 246 14.87 -7.71 2.95
C ALA A 246 13.73 -6.94 3.62
N GLY A 247 13.94 -6.50 4.87
CA GLY A 247 12.88 -5.83 5.65
C GLY A 247 11.68 -6.73 5.93
N GLY A 248 11.87 -8.06 6.01
CA GLY A 248 10.80 -9.03 6.22
C GLY A 248 9.91 -9.28 4.98
N ARG A 249 10.32 -8.77 3.80
CA ARG A 249 9.54 -8.85 2.57
C ARG A 249 10.32 -9.49 1.43
N THR A 250 9.61 -10.17 0.54
CA THR A 250 10.17 -10.55 -0.77
C THR A 250 10.56 -9.28 -1.51
N THR A 251 11.78 -9.28 -2.00
CA THR A 251 12.47 -8.13 -2.60
C THR A 251 13.04 -8.54 -3.93
N ALA A 252 12.61 -7.90 -5.00
CA ALA A 252 13.23 -8.02 -6.31
C ALA A 252 14.41 -7.04 -6.42
N TYR A 253 15.51 -7.47 -6.99
CA TYR A 253 16.67 -6.61 -7.24
C TYR A 253 17.51 -7.12 -8.42
N VAL A 254 18.41 -6.29 -8.92
CA VAL A 254 19.31 -6.59 -10.03
C VAL A 254 20.76 -6.64 -9.54
N PRO A 255 21.34 -7.85 -9.28
CA PRO A 255 22.67 -7.98 -8.65
C PRO A 255 23.80 -7.29 -9.42
N GLN A 256 23.69 -7.23 -10.75
CA GLN A 256 24.68 -6.55 -11.60
C GLN A 256 24.73 -5.03 -11.36
N LEU A 257 23.63 -4.41 -10.93
CA LEU A 257 23.50 -2.97 -10.71
C LEU A 257 23.53 -2.59 -9.23
N GLN A 258 22.96 -3.43 -8.38
CA GLN A 258 22.73 -3.17 -6.97
C GLN A 258 23.70 -4.01 -6.14
N LYS A 259 24.90 -3.49 -5.90
CA LYS A 259 25.97 -4.20 -5.18
C LYS A 259 26.05 -3.70 -3.73
N LEU A 260 26.36 -4.60 -2.81
CA LEU A 260 26.71 -4.22 -1.43
C LEU A 260 28.03 -3.47 -1.44
N ILE A 261 28.11 -2.40 -0.65
CA ILE A 261 29.29 -1.56 -0.47
C ILE A 261 29.85 -1.79 0.95
N GLY A 262 31.18 -1.95 1.06
CA GLY A 262 31.87 -2.03 2.34
C GLY A 262 32.02 -3.46 2.91
N THR A 263 32.80 -3.58 4.00
CA THR A 263 33.24 -4.84 4.62
C THR A 263 32.13 -5.70 5.26
N GLN A 264 30.90 -5.19 5.38
CA GLN A 264 29.77 -5.94 5.93
C GLN A 264 29.11 -6.90 4.93
N SER A 265 29.50 -6.84 3.66
CA SER A 265 28.93 -7.65 2.59
C SER A 265 29.03 -9.16 2.88
N SER A 266 30.17 -9.65 3.36
CA SER A 266 30.40 -11.08 3.53
C SER A 266 29.59 -11.71 4.66
N LYS A 267 29.42 -11.03 5.80
CA LYS A 267 28.66 -11.57 6.94
C LYS A 267 27.15 -11.56 6.72
N MET A 268 26.59 -10.53 6.11
CA MET A 268 25.15 -10.48 5.87
C MET A 268 24.71 -11.41 4.73
N ILE A 269 25.56 -11.58 3.71
CA ILE A 269 25.32 -12.56 2.64
C ILE A 269 25.34 -13.97 3.19
N ALA A 270 26.32 -14.33 4.02
CA ALA A 270 26.40 -15.64 4.65
C ALA A 270 25.18 -15.95 5.52
N THR A 271 24.76 -15.02 6.38
CA THR A 271 23.58 -15.20 7.25
C THR A 271 22.27 -15.34 6.46
N ASN A 272 22.12 -14.62 5.33
CA ASN A 272 20.94 -14.76 4.47
C ASN A 272 20.97 -16.07 3.67
N LEU A 273 22.14 -16.50 3.19
CA LEU A 273 22.30 -17.80 2.52
C LEU A 273 22.01 -18.96 3.45
N GLU A 274 22.49 -18.90 4.71
CA GLU A 274 22.18 -19.91 5.72
C GLU A 274 20.67 -19.97 6.08
N ARG A 275 20.00 -18.83 6.13
CA ARG A 275 18.53 -18.78 6.32
C ARG A 275 17.77 -19.35 5.13
N LEU A 276 18.23 -19.10 3.92
CA LEU A 276 17.64 -19.66 2.71
C LEU A 276 17.86 -21.17 2.62
N ALA A 277 19.04 -21.67 3.02
CA ALA A 277 19.34 -23.10 3.06
C ALA A 277 18.52 -23.85 4.13
N LYS A 278 18.27 -23.23 5.28
CA LYS A 278 17.42 -23.80 6.34
C LYS A 278 15.94 -23.79 6.05
N ASN A 279 15.45 -22.92 5.15
CA ASN A 279 14.06 -22.84 4.74
C ASN A 279 13.76 -23.60 3.42
N GLY A 280 14.76 -24.29 2.86
CA GLY A 280 14.64 -25.02 1.58
C GLY A 280 13.87 -26.34 1.66
N ASP A 281 13.51 -26.83 2.84
CA ASP A 281 12.89 -28.17 3.04
C ASP A 281 11.41 -28.15 3.44
N THR A 282 10.74 -27.03 3.42
CA THR A 282 9.29 -26.96 3.57
C THR A 282 8.64 -26.59 2.24
N LYS A 283 7.96 -27.55 1.65
CA LYS A 283 7.03 -27.32 0.55
C LYS A 283 5.99 -26.30 0.99
N ASP A 284 6.16 -25.06 0.53
CA ASP A 284 5.24 -23.99 0.79
C ASP A 284 4.25 -23.91 -0.38
N SER A 285 3.00 -24.25 -0.09
CA SER A 285 1.85 -23.90 -0.92
C SER A 285 1.72 -22.38 -0.88
N GLY A 286 2.08 -21.73 -1.98
CA GLY A 286 2.18 -20.28 -2.09
C GLY A 286 0.88 -19.55 -1.82
N THR A 287 0.87 -18.81 -0.74
CA THR A 287 -0.02 -17.67 -0.58
C THR A 287 0.87 -16.44 -0.46
N GLU A 288 0.90 -15.64 -1.51
CA GLU A 288 1.62 -14.37 -1.51
C GLU A 288 0.96 -13.41 -0.51
N GLY A 289 1.50 -13.40 0.70
CA GLY A 289 1.17 -12.43 1.74
C GLY A 289 2.21 -11.31 1.74
N GLU A 290 2.06 -10.33 0.88
CA GLU A 290 2.82 -9.10 1.00
C GLU A 290 2.06 -8.15 1.93
N ASP A 291 2.74 -7.68 2.97
CA ASP A 291 2.31 -6.65 3.94
C ASP A 291 1.34 -7.06 5.07
N ALA A 292 1.70 -7.99 5.90
CA ALA A 292 1.14 -8.06 7.24
C ALA A 292 2.25 -8.12 8.30
N ASP A 293 2.13 -7.19 9.23
CA ASP A 293 2.72 -7.22 10.56
C ASP A 293 4.07 -6.52 10.77
N ILE A 294 4.01 -5.23 11.04
CA ILE A 294 4.96 -4.58 11.94
C ILE A 294 4.16 -3.67 12.87
N LEU A 295 3.69 -4.21 13.99
CA LEU A 295 3.42 -3.47 15.23
C LEU A 295 3.15 -4.49 16.35
N LYS A 296 4.22 -5.07 16.90
CA LYS A 296 4.19 -5.59 18.28
C LYS A 296 4.96 -4.62 19.15
N PRO A 297 4.37 -4.04 20.19
CA PRO A 297 5.10 -3.16 21.10
C PRO A 297 6.12 -3.98 21.88
N LYS A 298 7.38 -3.59 21.84
CA LYS A 298 8.41 -4.07 22.76
C LYS A 298 7.99 -3.71 24.17
N LYS A 299 7.63 -4.69 24.98
CA LYS A 299 7.52 -4.54 26.45
C LYS A 299 8.88 -4.08 26.98
N ARG A 300 8.94 -2.88 27.49
CA ARG A 300 10.02 -2.38 28.32
C ARG A 300 10.06 -3.25 29.59
N ALA A 301 11.19 -3.91 29.84
CA ALA A 301 11.46 -4.55 31.10
C ALA A 301 11.56 -3.48 32.20
N ALA A 302 10.60 -3.47 33.10
CA ALA A 302 10.70 -2.72 34.34
C ALA A 302 11.49 -3.55 35.33
N THR A 303 12.66 -3.09 35.68
CA THR A 303 13.41 -3.54 36.83
C THR A 303 12.70 -3.12 38.12
N SER A 304 12.07 -4.04 38.82
CA SER A 304 11.65 -3.82 40.20
C SER A 304 12.51 -4.65 41.15
N ARG A 305 13.07 -3.93 42.07
CA ARG A 305 13.93 -4.32 43.19
C ARG A 305 13.10 -5.08 44.20
N ALA A 306 13.74 -6.13 44.77
CA ALA A 306 13.23 -7.02 45.80
C ALA A 306 12.78 -6.31 47.08
N ALA A 307 11.68 -6.83 47.67
CA ALA A 307 11.48 -6.82 49.13
C ALA A 307 10.92 -8.20 49.55
N ARG A 308 11.54 -8.69 50.56
CA ARG A 308 11.48 -9.97 51.25
C ARG A 308 10.31 -9.94 52.27
N GLY A 309 9.54 -11.04 52.40
CA GLY A 309 8.57 -11.19 53.47
C GLY A 309 7.85 -12.55 53.45
N GLN A 310 8.03 -13.28 54.49
CA GLN A 310 7.80 -14.65 54.90
C GLN A 310 6.33 -15.12 54.91
N GLN A 311 6.21 -16.47 54.67
CA GLN A 311 5.38 -17.51 55.40
C GLN A 311 3.85 -17.36 55.42
N ASN A 312 3.07 -18.34 54.99
CA ASN A 312 2.71 -19.56 55.71
C ASN A 312 1.86 -20.53 54.89
N LYS A 313 2.01 -21.79 55.19
CA LYS A 313 1.33 -23.05 54.97
C LYS A 313 -0.20 -22.98 55.10
N ASP A 314 -0.90 -23.83 54.34
CA ASP A 314 -1.60 -25.08 54.71
C ASP A 314 -2.59 -25.45 53.58
N THR A 315 -2.40 -26.59 53.01
CA THR A 315 -2.94 -27.96 53.07
C THR A 315 -4.39 -28.18 52.55
N VAL A 316 -4.49 -29.32 51.84
CA VAL A 316 -5.63 -30.26 51.65
C VAL A 316 -6.58 -29.89 50.49
N GLY A 317 -6.88 -30.74 49.53
CA GLY A 317 -6.68 -32.14 49.25
C GLY A 317 -7.73 -32.58 48.21
N ALA A 318 -7.32 -33.59 47.44
CA ALA A 318 -8.09 -34.68 46.87
C ALA A 318 -9.23 -34.36 45.88
N SER A 319 -9.28 -34.96 44.79
CA SER A 319 -9.34 -36.26 44.20
C SER A 319 -10.40 -36.35 43.08
N SER A 320 -9.95 -36.85 41.97
CA SER A 320 -10.44 -37.97 41.14
C SER A 320 -11.81 -37.93 40.49
N ARG A 321 -11.92 -38.17 39.23
CA ARG A 321 -12.18 -39.44 38.54
C ARG A 321 -12.62 -39.27 37.08
N LYS A 322 -11.96 -40.07 36.28
CA LYS A 322 -12.31 -40.63 34.97
C LYS A 322 -13.80 -40.84 34.67
N ALA A 323 -14.18 -40.64 33.40
CA ALA A 323 -14.94 -41.68 32.64
C ALA A 323 -14.75 -41.51 31.14
N ARG A 324 -14.59 -42.64 30.50
CA ARG A 324 -14.52 -42.97 29.07
C ARG A 324 -15.91 -42.93 28.46
N GLY A 325 -16.01 -42.69 27.15
CA GLY A 325 -17.17 -43.00 26.35
C GLY A 325 -16.83 -42.92 24.86
N ASN A 326 -16.92 -44.09 24.25
CA ASN A 326 -16.56 -44.55 22.91
C ASN A 326 -17.74 -44.44 21.94
N GLY A 327 -17.49 -44.42 20.62
CA GLY A 327 -18.43 -44.74 19.54
C GLY A 327 -18.61 -43.59 18.56
N GLY A 328 -18.27 -43.67 17.30
CA GLY A 328 -18.45 -44.63 16.31
C GLY A 328 -19.01 -43.98 15.07
N GLY A 329 -18.26 -43.95 13.98
CA GLY A 329 -18.59 -44.14 12.60
C GLY A 329 -19.59 -43.28 11.86
N SER A 330 -19.16 -42.58 10.81
CA SER A 330 -19.58 -42.91 9.43
C SER A 330 -18.92 -41.99 8.39
N LYS A 331 -18.43 -42.60 7.35
CA LYS A 331 -17.96 -42.05 6.09
C LYS A 331 -19.09 -41.39 5.33
N LYS A 332 -18.82 -40.22 4.72
CA LYS A 332 -19.28 -39.92 3.35
C LYS A 332 -18.31 -38.96 2.66
N THR A 333 -17.84 -39.42 1.55
CA THR A 333 -17.12 -38.77 0.47
C THR A 333 -18.03 -37.79 -0.22
N ASP A 334 -17.52 -36.57 -0.46
CA ASP A 334 -17.94 -35.79 -1.62
C ASP A 334 -16.75 -35.01 -2.17
N ALA A 335 -16.71 -35.00 -3.49
CA ALA A 335 -15.60 -34.71 -4.37
C ALA A 335 -15.24 -33.23 -4.48
N ASP A 336 -13.96 -33.02 -4.70
CA ASP A 336 -13.34 -31.77 -5.14
C ASP A 336 -13.86 -31.33 -6.52
N VAL A 337 -14.26 -30.07 -6.64
CA VAL A 337 -14.37 -29.36 -7.91
C VAL A 337 -13.57 -28.07 -7.79
N GLU A 338 -12.41 -28.06 -8.42
CA GLU A 338 -11.64 -26.84 -8.73
C GLU A 338 -12.42 -25.98 -9.75
N PRO A 339 -12.43 -24.66 -9.62
CA PRO A 339 -12.81 -23.78 -10.73
C PRO A 339 -11.58 -23.38 -11.54
N ALA A 340 -11.67 -23.69 -12.84
CA ALA A 340 -10.74 -23.36 -13.90
C ALA A 340 -10.51 -21.86 -14.10
N GLU A 341 -9.29 -21.53 -14.49
CA GLU A 341 -8.89 -20.22 -15.02
C GLU A 341 -9.58 -19.93 -16.37
N PRO A 342 -9.90 -18.66 -16.69
CA PRO A 342 -10.43 -18.33 -18.01
C PRO A 342 -9.29 -18.21 -19.02
N GLU A 343 -9.33 -19.07 -20.03
CA GLU A 343 -8.53 -19.02 -21.24
C GLU A 343 -8.83 -17.77 -22.06
N THR A 344 -7.79 -17.14 -22.56
CA THR A 344 -7.84 -16.07 -23.56
C THR A 344 -8.22 -16.65 -24.92
N VAL A 345 -9.41 -16.35 -25.40
CA VAL A 345 -9.84 -16.62 -26.76
C VAL A 345 -9.29 -15.54 -27.69
N VAL A 346 -8.33 -15.94 -28.52
CA VAL A 346 -7.89 -15.20 -29.71
C VAL A 346 -8.84 -15.53 -30.86
N THR A 347 -9.71 -14.61 -31.21
CA THR A 347 -10.44 -14.68 -32.47
C THR A 347 -9.68 -13.92 -33.55
N LYS A 348 -9.14 -14.68 -34.50
CA LYS A 348 -8.77 -14.18 -35.82
C LYS A 348 -10.05 -14.02 -36.63
N SER A 349 -10.26 -12.85 -37.21
CA SER A 349 -11.15 -12.69 -38.38
C SER A 349 -10.36 -12.12 -39.54
N ASN A 350 -10.30 -12.92 -40.59
CA ASN A 350 -9.96 -12.57 -41.95
C ASN A 350 -11.14 -11.92 -42.65
N GLY A 351 -10.87 -11.08 -43.63
CA GLY A 351 -11.83 -10.73 -44.69
C GLY A 351 -11.77 -9.23 -45.03
N GLU A 352 -10.98 -8.92 -45.99
CA GLU A 352 -11.26 -8.47 -47.39
C GLU A 352 -11.93 -7.11 -47.54
N GLN A 353 -11.11 -6.21 -48.09
CA GLN A 353 -11.27 -5.34 -49.26
C GLN A 353 -12.67 -4.74 -49.52
N VAL A 354 -12.73 -3.42 -49.77
CA VAL A 354 -12.99 -2.76 -51.05
C VAL A 354 -12.86 -1.22 -50.90
N LEU A 355 -12.08 -0.65 -51.76
CA LEU A 355 -11.98 0.67 -52.36
C LEU A 355 -13.21 1.59 -52.23
N ASP A 356 -12.99 2.87 -51.93
CA ASP A 356 -13.24 3.97 -52.88
C ASP A 356 -12.83 5.33 -52.27
N GLN A 357 -11.96 6.04 -53.00
CA GLN A 357 -11.86 7.51 -52.98
C GLN A 357 -12.75 8.09 -54.05
N PRO A 358 -13.23 9.35 -53.97
CA PRO A 358 -12.47 10.42 -54.62
C PRO A 358 -12.52 11.79 -53.92
N ASN A 359 -11.37 12.45 -53.89
CA ASN A 359 -10.94 13.65 -54.64
C ASN A 359 -11.91 14.85 -54.72
N SER A 360 -11.46 16.01 -54.26
CA SER A 360 -11.36 17.30 -54.98
C SER A 360 -11.21 18.46 -53.99
N ASN A 361 -10.06 19.10 -53.99
CA ASN A 361 -9.73 20.39 -54.64
C ASN A 361 -10.55 21.59 -54.19
N ALA A 362 -9.93 22.59 -53.61
CA ALA A 362 -9.64 23.91 -54.19
C ALA A 362 -9.35 24.94 -53.07
N THR A 363 -8.16 25.43 -53.02
CA THR A 363 -7.67 26.77 -53.45
C THR A 363 -8.04 27.96 -52.56
N ASN A 364 -7.01 28.53 -51.97
CA ASN A 364 -6.36 29.80 -52.26
C ASN A 364 -6.72 31.08 -51.49
N LYS A 365 -5.61 31.73 -51.16
CA LYS A 365 -5.30 33.17 -51.03
C LYS A 365 -5.49 33.79 -49.64
N SER A 366 -4.35 34.16 -49.04
CA SER A 366 -3.48 35.35 -49.17
C SER A 366 -4.15 36.63 -48.65
N ASP A 367 -3.46 37.23 -47.69
CA ASP A 367 -2.83 38.56 -47.64
C ASP A 367 -2.53 38.92 -46.18
N GLN A 368 -1.33 39.09 -45.79
CA GLN A 368 -0.37 40.18 -45.81
C GLN A 368 -0.81 41.46 -45.06
N VAL A 369 0.17 41.87 -44.20
CA VAL A 369 0.57 43.27 -43.91
C VAL A 369 -0.20 43.93 -42.77
N THR A 370 0.39 44.44 -41.71
CA THR A 370 1.50 45.36 -41.43
C THR A 370 1.73 45.56 -39.93
N ARG A 371 2.91 45.54 -39.48
CA ARG A 371 3.83 46.48 -38.84
C ARG A 371 3.32 47.72 -38.07
N ARG A 372 3.99 47.91 -36.96
CA ARG A 372 4.38 49.12 -36.19
C ARG A 372 3.69 49.27 -34.87
N SER A 373 4.31 49.71 -33.81
CA SER A 373 5.63 50.25 -33.43
C SER A 373 5.53 50.67 -31.95
N SER A 374 6.57 50.34 -31.20
CA SER A 374 7.14 51.05 -30.05
C SER A 374 6.34 52.14 -29.32
N ARG A 375 6.31 52.04 -27.96
CA ARG A 375 6.83 53.13 -27.09
C ARG A 375 7.11 52.67 -25.66
N LYS A 376 8.38 52.90 -25.27
CA LYS A 376 8.87 52.99 -23.90
C LYS A 376 8.30 54.22 -23.22
N VAL A 377 7.97 54.12 -21.93
CA VAL A 377 8.18 55.22 -20.97
C VAL A 377 8.42 54.59 -19.58
N LYS A 378 9.54 54.89 -19.01
CA LYS A 378 9.88 54.91 -17.57
C LYS A 378 9.96 56.39 -17.17
N PRO A 379 10.22 56.74 -15.89
CA PRO A 379 9.65 56.44 -14.57
C PRO A 379 9.26 57.75 -13.85
N HIS A 380 8.67 57.68 -12.65
CA HIS A 380 8.80 58.61 -11.49
C HIS A 380 7.79 58.14 -10.42
N GLN A 381 8.12 57.93 -9.32
CA GLN A 381 8.77 58.22 -8.03
C GLN A 381 8.50 57.07 -7.09
#